data_53503faa02fe553e90695de2cde07ea8
#
_entry.id   53503faa02fe553e90695de2cde07ea8
#
_cell.length_a   1.000
_cell.length_b   1.000
_cell.length_c   1.000
_cell.angle_alpha   90.00
_cell.angle_beta   90.00
_cell.angle_gamma   90.00
#
_symmetry.space_group_name_H-M   'P 1'
#
loop_
_entity.id
_entity.type
_entity.pdbx_description
1 polymer ?
#
loop_
_entity_poly.entity_id
_entity_poly.type
_entity_poly.pdbx_seq_one_letter_code
_entity_poly.pdbx_strand_id
1 'polypeptide(L)'
;MKLTGAFATITALALGLTACGTASDPSSSKGGSGKADASAPLVVAASPTPHADILTFVKDNLAEKAGLKLEVKEFTDYVLPNTATQSGQVDANYFQHKPYLDDFNKKNKTTIVPVVNVHLEPLGLYSKKLKSLKDLKAGQTVAVPNDTTNGGRALKLLADNGVITLKDGVGANGKLSDIKDKKGLEFKELEAATVPRALNDVDAAVINGNYAIEAKLSPAKDALALEKAEGNPYANFLAVRKGDEKDARVQKLAELLNSPEVKKYIEDTYKDGSIVSAFGAVK
;
A
#
# COMPACT_ATOMS: atom_id res chain seq x y z
N MET A 1 -65.32 -44.03 20.79
CA MET A 1 -65.19 -44.24 22.25
C MET A 1 -64.42 -43.03 22.77
N LYS A 2 -65.11 -42.00 23.32
CA LYS A 2 -65.46 -41.79 24.73
C LYS A 2 -64.19 -42.06 25.64
N LEU A 3 -63.58 -41.12 26.37
CA LEU A 3 -64.03 -40.31 27.51
C LEU A 3 -63.01 -39.28 27.81
N THR A 4 -63.29 -37.95 27.96
CA THR A 4 -63.51 -37.23 29.22
C THR A 4 -62.39 -37.41 30.25
N GLY A 5 -61.74 -36.44 30.80
CA GLY A 5 -61.95 -35.08 31.26
C GLY A 5 -61.04 -34.89 32.46
N ALA A 6 -60.60 -33.72 32.77
CA ALA A 6 -60.83 -33.13 34.08
C ALA A 6 -59.89 -31.87 34.25
N PHE A 7 -60.54 -30.80 34.59
CA PHE A 7 -59.99 -29.52 35.06
C PHE A 7 -59.35 -29.67 36.43
N ALA A 8 -58.24 -29.03 36.66
CA ALA A 8 -57.82 -28.58 37.98
C ALA A 8 -57.11 -27.27 37.90
N THR A 9 -57.83 -26.22 38.19
CA THR A 9 -57.31 -24.88 38.56
C THR A 9 -56.64 -24.91 39.90
N ILE A 10 -55.40 -24.38 39.98
CA ILE A 10 -54.83 -23.90 41.25
C ILE A 10 -54.25 -22.53 41.02
N THR A 11 -54.75 -21.60 41.81
CA THR A 11 -54.52 -20.17 41.90
C THR A 11 -53.30 -19.85 42.78
N ALA A 12 -52.57 -18.79 42.37
CA ALA A 12 -51.80 -17.82 43.19
C ALA A 12 -50.52 -18.23 43.86
N LEU A 13 -49.44 -17.57 43.61
CA LEU A 13 -48.94 -16.49 44.49
C LEU A 13 -47.81 -15.71 43.81
N ALA A 14 -48.04 -14.42 43.68
CA ALA A 14 -47.01 -13.44 43.24
C ALA A 14 -45.98 -13.24 44.35
N LEU A 15 -44.73 -13.34 43.99
CA LEU A 15 -43.62 -12.72 44.76
C LEU A 15 -42.65 -12.10 43.77
N GLY A 16 -42.71 -10.79 43.73
CA GLY A 16 -41.78 -9.97 42.95
C GLY A 16 -40.36 -10.05 43.49
N LEU A 17 -39.45 -10.26 42.53
CA LEU A 17 -38.04 -9.92 42.71
C LEU A 17 -37.64 -9.06 41.51
N THR A 18 -37.57 -7.78 41.73
CA THR A 18 -36.93 -6.80 40.82
C THR A 18 -35.44 -7.07 40.81
N ALA A 19 -34.93 -7.72 39.77
CA ALA A 19 -33.53 -7.74 39.44
C ALA A 19 -33.37 -6.79 38.23
N CYS A 20 -32.87 -5.60 38.48
CA CYS A 20 -32.33 -4.73 37.44
C CYS A 20 -31.07 -5.41 36.85
N GLY A 21 -31.29 -6.11 35.73
CA GLY A 21 -30.23 -6.54 34.84
C GLY A 21 -30.27 -5.65 33.61
N THR A 22 -29.41 -4.67 33.55
CA THR A 22 -29.19 -3.91 32.30
C THR A 22 -28.55 -4.84 31.28
N ALA A 23 -29.38 -5.43 30.43
CA ALA A 23 -28.91 -6.03 29.20
C ALA A 23 -28.46 -4.87 28.29
N SER A 24 -27.15 -4.72 28.15
CA SER A 24 -26.57 -3.82 27.17
C SER A 24 -26.81 -4.41 25.77
N ASP A 25 -27.68 -3.78 25.03
CA ASP A 25 -27.95 -4.04 23.62
C ASP A 25 -26.68 -3.75 22.80
N PRO A 26 -26.14 -4.68 22.00
CA PRO A 26 -25.01 -4.39 21.11
C PRO A 26 -25.53 -3.82 19.78
N SER A 27 -26.14 -2.66 19.80
CA SER A 27 -26.53 -2.01 18.56
C SER A 27 -26.24 -0.52 18.60
N SER A 28 -25.49 -0.12 17.59
CA SER A 28 -25.12 1.23 17.17
C SER A 28 -23.82 1.79 17.74
N SER A 29 -22.71 1.33 17.22
CA SER A 29 -21.56 2.22 17.08
C SER A 29 -21.88 3.24 15.97
N LYS A 30 -22.58 4.31 16.35
CA LYS A 30 -22.60 5.55 15.54
C LYS A 30 -21.16 6.00 15.41
N GLY A 31 -20.70 6.15 14.16
CA GLY A 31 -19.44 6.84 13.83
C GLY A 31 -19.45 8.26 14.38
N GLY A 32 -18.99 8.39 15.60
CA GLY A 32 -18.63 9.66 16.19
C GLY A 32 -17.14 9.84 16.05
N SER A 33 -16.68 10.94 15.49
CA SER A 33 -15.30 11.43 15.58
C SER A 33 -14.95 11.73 17.04
N GLY A 34 -14.85 10.69 17.85
CA GLY A 34 -14.21 10.78 19.16
C GLY A 34 -12.73 10.98 18.92
N LYS A 35 -12.12 11.98 19.56
CA LYS A 35 -10.67 12.11 19.58
C LYS A 35 -10.11 10.76 19.98
N ALA A 36 -9.29 10.18 19.09
CA ALA A 36 -8.60 8.94 19.40
C ALA A 36 -7.83 9.10 20.71
N ASP A 37 -7.85 8.07 21.56
CA ASP A 37 -7.09 8.07 22.79
C ASP A 37 -5.60 8.17 22.45
N ALA A 38 -4.98 9.28 22.82
CA ALA A 38 -3.57 9.54 22.54
C ALA A 38 -2.63 8.52 23.19
N SER A 39 -3.11 7.73 24.18
CA SER A 39 -2.36 6.65 24.82
C SER A 39 -2.51 5.30 24.12
N ALA A 40 -3.48 5.16 23.22
CA ALA A 40 -3.70 3.94 22.43
C ALA A 40 -2.60 3.79 21.34
N PRO A 41 -2.24 2.55 20.98
CA PRO A 41 -1.32 2.33 19.87
C PRO A 41 -1.84 2.93 18.57
N LEU A 42 -0.94 3.49 17.76
CA LEU A 42 -1.21 3.83 16.36
C LEU A 42 -0.90 2.59 15.50
N VAL A 43 -1.92 2.04 14.87
CA VAL A 43 -1.78 0.85 14.03
C VAL A 43 -1.61 1.25 12.58
N VAL A 44 -0.49 0.86 11.96
CA VAL A 44 -0.13 1.24 10.59
C VAL A 44 -0.01 0.01 9.70
N ALA A 45 -0.79 -0.03 8.61
CA ALA A 45 -0.63 -1.03 7.55
C ALA A 45 0.54 -0.65 6.64
N ALA A 46 1.41 -1.61 6.33
CA ALA A 46 2.58 -1.37 5.50
C ALA A 46 2.91 -2.58 4.62
N SER A 47 3.58 -2.37 3.48
CA SER A 47 4.27 -3.45 2.78
C SER A 47 5.50 -3.87 3.58
N PRO A 48 5.95 -5.15 3.48
CA PRO A 48 7.04 -5.64 4.33
C PRO A 48 8.31 -4.80 4.21
N THR A 49 8.85 -4.62 3.01
CA THR A 49 10.06 -3.82 2.75
C THR A 49 9.80 -2.80 1.64
N PRO A 50 10.34 -1.59 1.72
CA PRO A 50 11.09 -0.99 2.81
C PRO A 50 10.19 -0.39 3.91
N HIS A 51 8.88 -0.40 3.72
CA HIS A 51 7.90 0.35 4.52
C HIS A 51 7.84 -0.11 5.98
N ALA A 52 7.59 -1.42 6.22
CA ALA A 52 7.58 -1.96 7.57
C ALA A 52 8.97 -1.94 8.21
N ASP A 53 10.06 -2.07 7.43
CA ASP A 53 11.43 -1.91 7.92
C ASP A 53 11.65 -0.51 8.48
N ILE A 54 11.24 0.54 7.75
CA ILE A 54 11.35 1.94 8.19
C ILE A 54 10.47 2.19 9.43
N LEU A 55 9.23 1.69 9.46
CA LEU A 55 8.35 1.81 10.61
C LEU A 55 8.90 1.08 11.84
N THR A 56 9.50 -0.09 11.64
CA THR A 56 10.15 -0.86 12.72
C THR A 56 11.35 -0.10 13.28
N PHE A 57 12.18 0.49 12.41
CA PHE A 57 13.25 1.39 12.86
C PHE A 57 12.71 2.54 13.73
N VAL A 58 11.62 3.20 13.29
CA VAL A 58 10.98 4.27 14.07
C VAL A 58 10.45 3.74 15.38
N LYS A 59 9.75 2.61 15.38
CA LYS A 59 9.19 1.97 16.57
C LYS A 59 10.26 1.67 17.62
N ASP A 60 11.35 1.05 17.21
CA ASP A 60 12.38 0.52 18.11
C ASP A 60 13.36 1.60 18.61
N ASN A 61 13.54 2.69 17.85
CA ASN A 61 14.57 3.69 18.17
C ASN A 61 14.03 5.06 18.58
N LEU A 62 12.84 5.44 18.10
CA LEU A 62 12.34 6.82 18.19
C LEU A 62 10.99 6.94 18.90
N ALA A 63 10.06 6.00 18.66
CA ALA A 63 8.67 6.14 19.06
C ALA A 63 8.47 6.24 20.57
N GLU A 64 9.16 5.44 21.37
CA GLU A 64 9.04 5.46 22.83
C GLU A 64 9.44 6.83 23.41
N LYS A 65 10.58 7.37 22.99
CA LYS A 65 11.08 8.70 23.41
C LYS A 65 10.11 9.82 23.03
N ALA A 66 9.38 9.65 21.94
CA ALA A 66 8.36 10.57 21.47
C ALA A 66 7.00 10.34 22.17
N GLY A 67 6.85 9.34 23.02
CA GLY A 67 5.59 8.95 23.67
C GLY A 67 4.56 8.42 22.67
N LEU A 68 5.01 7.75 21.60
CA LEU A 68 4.17 7.09 20.60
C LEU A 68 4.24 5.58 20.76
N LYS A 69 3.09 4.93 20.91
CA LYS A 69 2.98 3.48 20.77
C LYS A 69 2.67 3.16 19.31
N LEU A 70 3.54 2.43 18.64
CA LEU A 70 3.41 2.10 17.22
C LEU A 70 3.25 0.59 17.03
N GLU A 71 2.21 0.18 16.31
CA GLU A 71 2.00 -1.18 15.84
C GLU A 71 2.04 -1.22 14.31
N VAL A 72 2.80 -2.14 13.73
CA VAL A 72 2.92 -2.34 12.30
C VAL A 72 2.21 -3.62 11.91
N LYS A 73 1.33 -3.54 10.92
CA LYS A 73 0.66 -4.68 10.29
C LYS A 73 1.10 -4.79 8.84
N GLU A 74 1.73 -5.90 8.50
CA GLU A 74 2.22 -6.13 7.15
C GLU A 74 1.14 -6.69 6.22
N PHE A 75 1.15 -6.20 4.99
CA PHE A 75 0.30 -6.64 3.89
C PHE A 75 1.14 -6.84 2.64
N THR A 76 0.90 -7.92 1.92
CA THR A 76 1.69 -8.30 0.74
C THR A 76 1.07 -7.89 -0.60
N ASP A 77 -0.06 -7.17 -0.56
CA ASP A 77 -0.75 -6.61 -1.72
C ASP A 77 -1.01 -5.10 -1.55
N TYR A 78 -1.48 -4.44 -2.63
CA TYR A 78 -1.73 -3.00 -2.61
C TYR A 78 -3.20 -2.61 -2.36
N VAL A 79 -4.13 -3.58 -2.24
CA VAL A 79 -5.57 -3.31 -2.05
C VAL A 79 -5.93 -3.29 -0.57
N LEU A 80 -5.49 -4.32 0.16
CA LEU A 80 -5.87 -4.52 1.57
C LEU A 80 -5.44 -3.38 2.50
N PRO A 81 -4.25 -2.76 2.39
CA PRO A 81 -3.88 -1.65 3.27
C PRO A 81 -4.87 -0.48 3.21
N ASN A 82 -5.30 -0.08 2.01
CA ASN A 82 -6.31 0.96 1.85
C ASN A 82 -7.69 0.54 2.35
N THR A 83 -8.09 -0.71 2.11
CA THR A 83 -9.36 -1.25 2.59
C THR A 83 -9.39 -1.28 4.12
N ALA A 84 -8.32 -1.75 4.76
CA ALA A 84 -8.18 -1.79 6.21
C ALA A 84 -8.17 -0.38 6.83
N THR A 85 -7.52 0.59 6.17
CA THR A 85 -7.53 1.99 6.59
C THR A 85 -8.93 2.58 6.48
N GLN A 86 -9.60 2.42 5.34
CA GLN A 86 -10.93 2.98 5.13
C GLN A 86 -11.97 2.40 6.10
N SER A 87 -11.87 1.11 6.43
CA SER A 87 -12.79 0.43 7.38
C SER A 87 -12.47 0.70 8.85
N GLY A 88 -11.33 1.33 9.17
CA GLY A 88 -10.90 1.57 10.55
C GLY A 88 -10.28 0.36 11.24
N GLN A 89 -9.89 -0.68 10.51
CA GLN A 89 -9.15 -1.82 11.05
C GLN A 89 -7.70 -1.47 11.38
N VAL A 90 -7.19 -0.43 10.73
CA VAL A 90 -5.92 0.24 11.03
C VAL A 90 -6.14 1.75 11.02
N ASP A 91 -5.27 2.50 11.70
CA ASP A 91 -5.37 3.96 11.78
C ASP A 91 -4.80 4.64 10.54
N ALA A 92 -3.71 4.10 10.00
CA ALA A 92 -2.96 4.66 8.87
C ALA A 92 -2.43 3.56 7.96
N ASN A 93 -1.94 3.95 6.78
CA ASN A 93 -1.11 3.08 5.96
C ASN A 93 0.11 3.81 5.40
N TYR A 94 1.12 3.02 5.05
CA TYR A 94 2.34 3.48 4.42
C TYR A 94 2.83 2.40 3.46
N PHE A 95 2.54 2.56 2.14
CA PHE A 95 2.87 1.57 1.10
C PHE A 95 2.74 2.10 -0.34
N GLN A 96 2.21 3.31 -0.55
CA GLN A 96 1.70 3.77 -1.84
C GLN A 96 2.16 5.17 -2.21
N HIS A 97 2.04 5.49 -3.50
CA HIS A 97 2.27 6.81 -4.08
C HIS A 97 0.95 7.50 -4.49
N LYS A 98 1.00 8.81 -4.69
CA LYS A 98 -0.19 9.66 -4.93
C LYS A 98 -1.06 9.22 -6.12
N PRO A 99 -0.51 8.93 -7.30
CA PRO A 99 -1.35 8.45 -8.42
C PRO A 99 -2.12 7.17 -8.09
N TYR A 100 -1.52 6.23 -7.34
CA TYR A 100 -2.20 5.00 -6.93
C TYR A 100 -3.36 5.29 -5.96
N LEU A 101 -3.13 6.12 -4.94
CA LEU A 101 -4.18 6.50 -3.98
C LEU A 101 -5.35 7.20 -4.67
N ASP A 102 -5.08 8.12 -5.62
CA ASP A 102 -6.13 8.85 -6.33
C ASP A 102 -7.00 7.90 -7.17
N ASP A 103 -6.38 6.97 -7.88
CA ASP A 103 -7.10 5.95 -8.67
C ASP A 103 -7.89 5.01 -7.75
N PHE A 104 -7.29 4.57 -6.63
CA PHE A 104 -7.96 3.73 -5.62
C PHE A 104 -9.19 4.42 -5.04
N ASN A 105 -9.03 5.66 -4.57
CA ASN A 105 -10.14 6.45 -4.01
C ASN A 105 -11.27 6.62 -5.01
N LYS A 106 -10.94 6.94 -6.27
CA LYS A 106 -11.92 7.11 -7.34
C LYS A 106 -12.69 5.82 -7.62
N LYS A 107 -11.99 4.70 -7.74
CA LYS A 107 -12.59 3.38 -8.08
C LYS A 107 -13.43 2.82 -6.94
N ASN A 108 -12.95 2.95 -5.72
CA ASN A 108 -13.56 2.33 -4.53
C ASN A 108 -14.43 3.30 -3.72
N LYS A 109 -14.55 4.58 -4.14
CA LYS A 109 -15.29 5.64 -3.44
C LYS A 109 -14.82 5.83 -2.00
N THR A 110 -13.52 5.68 -1.78
CA THR A 110 -12.87 5.88 -0.49
C THR A 110 -12.37 7.33 -0.32
N THR A 111 -12.04 7.71 0.91
CA THR A 111 -11.64 9.08 1.26
C THR A 111 -10.32 9.10 2.03
N ILE A 112 -9.38 8.27 1.64
CA ILE A 112 -8.04 8.24 2.24
C ILE A 112 -7.25 9.44 1.72
N VAL A 113 -6.50 10.07 2.61
CA VAL A 113 -5.71 11.27 2.29
C VAL A 113 -4.25 11.09 2.71
N PRO A 114 -3.30 11.64 1.95
CA PRO A 114 -1.89 11.61 2.29
C PRO A 114 -1.57 12.60 3.41
N VAL A 115 -0.55 12.28 4.23
CA VAL A 115 -0.06 13.12 5.33
C VAL A 115 1.32 13.69 5.01
N VAL A 116 2.30 12.83 4.77
CA VAL A 116 3.70 13.23 4.55
C VAL A 116 4.41 12.22 3.67
N ASN A 117 5.21 12.69 2.71
CA ASN A 117 6.11 11.86 1.93
C ASN A 117 7.27 11.33 2.77
N VAL A 118 7.75 10.12 2.47
CA VAL A 118 8.84 9.48 3.20
C VAL A 118 9.99 9.06 2.27
N HIS A 119 9.70 8.25 1.26
CA HIS A 119 10.73 7.74 0.36
C HIS A 119 10.20 7.55 -1.06
N LEU A 120 11.12 7.31 -1.97
CA LEU A 120 10.87 6.98 -3.36
C LEU A 120 11.51 5.64 -3.69
N GLU A 121 10.79 4.83 -4.46
CA GLU A 121 11.23 3.55 -5.02
C GLU A 121 11.23 3.65 -6.55
N PRO A 122 12.40 3.72 -7.20
CA PRO A 122 12.47 3.67 -8.64
C PRO A 122 11.89 2.35 -9.18
N LEU A 123 11.00 2.44 -10.18
CA LEU A 123 10.49 1.28 -10.91
C LEU A 123 11.56 0.76 -11.85
N GLY A 124 11.73 -0.56 -11.96
CA GLY A 124 12.76 -1.16 -12.80
C GLY A 124 12.27 -2.24 -13.75
N LEU A 125 12.95 -2.38 -14.89
CA LEU A 125 12.83 -3.52 -15.81
C LEU A 125 13.91 -4.54 -15.49
N TYR A 126 13.53 -5.77 -15.26
CA TYR A 126 14.42 -6.87 -14.87
C TYR A 126 14.30 -8.04 -15.83
N SER A 127 15.34 -8.87 -15.88
CA SER A 127 15.34 -10.13 -16.61
C SER A 127 16.29 -11.15 -15.97
N LYS A 128 15.92 -12.42 -16.03
CA LYS A 128 16.80 -13.55 -15.72
C LYS A 128 17.50 -14.11 -16.96
N LYS A 129 17.01 -13.74 -18.15
CA LYS A 129 17.47 -14.29 -19.43
C LYS A 129 18.36 -13.31 -20.22
N LEU A 130 18.09 -12.00 -20.10
CA LEU A 130 18.71 -10.95 -20.87
C LEU A 130 19.73 -10.18 -20.00
N LYS A 131 20.80 -9.70 -20.63
CA LYS A 131 21.83 -8.91 -19.94
C LYS A 131 21.76 -7.41 -20.26
N SER A 132 21.03 -7.04 -21.30
CA SER A 132 20.85 -5.64 -21.70
C SER A 132 19.53 -5.42 -22.42
N LEU A 133 19.08 -4.18 -22.51
CA LEU A 133 17.90 -3.81 -23.30
C LEU A 133 18.02 -4.19 -24.79
N LYS A 134 19.27 -4.22 -25.33
CA LYS A 134 19.53 -4.58 -26.73
C LYS A 134 19.26 -6.04 -27.04
N ASP A 135 19.18 -6.88 -26.01
CA ASP A 135 18.89 -8.31 -26.17
C ASP A 135 17.38 -8.58 -26.29
N LEU A 136 16.54 -7.56 -26.00
CA LEU A 136 15.09 -7.66 -26.10
C LEU A 136 14.67 -7.58 -27.57
N LYS A 137 13.99 -8.64 -28.09
CA LYS A 137 13.68 -8.84 -29.51
C LYS A 137 12.20 -9.17 -29.73
N ALA A 138 11.74 -9.00 -30.95
CA ALA A 138 10.40 -9.43 -31.38
C ALA A 138 10.13 -10.91 -30.99
N GLY A 139 8.90 -11.19 -30.58
CA GLY A 139 8.45 -12.49 -30.08
C GLY A 139 8.70 -12.74 -28.61
N GLN A 140 9.45 -11.87 -27.93
CA GLN A 140 9.69 -11.99 -26.47
C GLN A 140 8.56 -11.35 -25.67
N THR A 141 8.38 -11.87 -24.45
CA THR A 141 7.30 -11.46 -23.55
C THR A 141 7.82 -10.57 -22.43
N VAL A 142 7.14 -9.43 -22.20
CA VAL A 142 7.38 -8.51 -21.10
C VAL A 142 6.18 -8.50 -20.15
N ALA A 143 6.38 -8.85 -18.87
CA ALA A 143 5.35 -8.71 -17.85
C ALA A 143 5.33 -7.29 -17.27
N VAL A 144 4.14 -6.77 -17.01
CA VAL A 144 3.91 -5.44 -16.41
C VAL A 144 2.81 -5.52 -15.36
N PRO A 145 2.78 -4.61 -14.35
CA PRO A 145 1.67 -4.51 -13.41
C PRO A 145 0.34 -4.23 -14.13
N ASN A 146 -0.75 -4.82 -13.63
CA ASN A 146 -2.08 -4.69 -14.22
C ASN A 146 -2.93 -3.55 -13.62
N ASP A 147 -2.49 -2.92 -12.53
CA ASP A 147 -3.15 -1.73 -12.04
C ASP A 147 -2.88 -0.53 -12.94
N THR A 148 -3.88 0.35 -13.05
CA THR A 148 -3.88 1.45 -14.02
C THR A 148 -2.63 2.33 -13.91
N THR A 149 -2.19 2.62 -12.69
CA THR A 149 -1.12 3.60 -12.47
C THR A 149 0.27 2.99 -12.61
N ASN A 150 0.52 1.81 -12.04
CA ASN A 150 1.82 1.14 -12.21
C ASN A 150 1.96 0.54 -13.61
N GLY A 151 0.86 0.07 -14.24
CA GLY A 151 0.86 -0.35 -15.63
C GLY A 151 1.26 0.78 -16.58
N GLY A 152 0.62 1.94 -16.46
CA GLY A 152 0.97 3.11 -17.27
C GLY A 152 2.39 3.63 -17.01
N ARG A 153 2.83 3.64 -15.74
CA ARG A 153 4.19 3.95 -15.33
C ARG A 153 5.21 2.98 -15.95
N ALA A 154 4.89 1.68 -15.98
CA ALA A 154 5.71 0.66 -16.61
C ALA A 154 5.85 0.87 -18.11
N LEU A 155 4.75 1.18 -18.82
CA LEU A 155 4.78 1.49 -20.25
C LEU A 155 5.61 2.75 -20.54
N LYS A 156 5.51 3.77 -19.67
CA LYS A 156 6.35 4.96 -19.79
C LYS A 156 7.83 4.63 -19.61
N LEU A 157 8.21 3.83 -18.62
CA LEU A 157 9.60 3.39 -18.44
C LEU A 157 10.13 2.69 -19.70
N LEU A 158 9.35 1.79 -20.28
CA LEU A 158 9.71 1.09 -21.50
C LEU A 158 9.85 2.04 -22.70
N ALA A 159 8.96 3.03 -22.83
CA ALA A 159 9.02 4.03 -23.89
C ALA A 159 10.21 4.97 -23.75
N ASP A 160 10.48 5.48 -22.53
CA ASP A 160 11.61 6.36 -22.24
C ASP A 160 12.96 5.68 -22.54
N ASN A 161 13.00 4.35 -22.50
CA ASN A 161 14.18 3.55 -22.83
C ASN A 161 14.16 2.99 -24.26
N GLY A 162 13.22 3.45 -25.10
CA GLY A 162 13.14 3.07 -26.50
C GLY A 162 12.73 1.62 -26.75
N VAL A 163 12.19 0.91 -25.77
CA VAL A 163 11.71 -0.48 -25.89
C VAL A 163 10.41 -0.54 -26.70
N ILE A 164 9.53 0.42 -26.48
CA ILE A 164 8.26 0.61 -27.23
C ILE A 164 8.09 2.06 -27.64
N THR A 165 7.05 2.36 -28.42
CA THR A 165 6.58 3.73 -28.66
C THR A 165 5.15 3.85 -28.20
N LEU A 166 4.83 4.87 -27.42
CA LEU A 166 3.46 5.24 -27.04
C LEU A 166 2.86 6.25 -28.01
N LYS A 167 1.54 6.34 -28.06
CA LYS A 167 0.83 7.42 -28.73
C LYS A 167 1.16 8.76 -28.06
N ASP A 168 1.08 9.84 -28.83
CA ASP A 168 1.40 11.18 -28.35
C ASP A 168 0.51 11.60 -27.15
N GLY A 169 1.10 12.21 -26.15
CA GLY A 169 0.40 12.74 -24.96
C GLY A 169 -0.04 11.73 -23.92
N VAL A 170 0.20 10.43 -24.11
CA VAL A 170 -0.25 9.37 -23.21
C VAL A 170 0.52 9.38 -21.87
N GLY A 171 1.84 9.51 -21.92
CA GLY A 171 2.69 9.53 -20.72
C GLY A 171 2.49 8.32 -19.80
N ALA A 172 2.47 8.57 -18.49
CA ALA A 172 2.33 7.54 -17.46
C ALA A 172 0.87 7.06 -17.22
N ASN A 173 -0.08 7.54 -18.00
CA ASN A 173 -1.49 7.12 -17.91
C ASN A 173 -1.86 6.10 -19.00
N GLY A 174 -0.87 5.59 -19.73
CA GLY A 174 -1.03 4.67 -20.85
C GLY A 174 -1.58 3.30 -20.44
N LYS A 175 -2.26 2.68 -21.41
CA LYS A 175 -2.69 1.27 -21.37
C LYS A 175 -2.01 0.53 -22.51
N LEU A 176 -2.07 -0.80 -22.53
CA LEU A 176 -1.53 -1.59 -23.65
C LEU A 176 -2.09 -1.16 -25.03
N SER A 177 -3.36 -0.72 -25.07
CA SER A 177 -3.98 -0.19 -26.29
C SER A 177 -3.40 1.15 -26.78
N ASP A 178 -2.62 1.83 -25.95
CA ASP A 178 -1.97 3.10 -26.27
C ASP A 178 -0.53 2.93 -26.77
N ILE A 179 -0.05 1.70 -26.86
CA ILE A 179 1.22 1.40 -27.52
C ILE A 179 1.04 1.58 -29.03
N LYS A 180 1.78 2.51 -29.61
CA LYS A 180 1.81 2.78 -31.05
C LYS A 180 2.65 1.74 -31.77
N ASP A 181 3.79 1.37 -31.20
CA ASP A 181 4.69 0.35 -31.75
C ASP A 181 5.25 -0.50 -30.61
N LYS A 182 4.90 -1.79 -30.64
CA LYS A 182 5.37 -2.82 -29.70
C LYS A 182 6.74 -3.39 -30.06
N LYS A 183 7.28 -3.06 -31.23
CA LYS A 183 8.49 -3.67 -31.81
C LYS A 183 8.46 -5.20 -31.80
N GLY A 184 7.27 -5.77 -31.97
CA GLY A 184 7.04 -7.22 -31.98
C GLY A 184 7.04 -7.90 -30.61
N LEU A 185 7.05 -7.14 -29.52
CA LEU A 185 6.98 -7.70 -28.16
C LEU A 185 5.56 -8.13 -27.80
N GLU A 186 5.48 -9.16 -26.95
CA GLU A 186 4.25 -9.60 -26.30
C GLU A 186 4.19 -9.02 -24.88
N PHE A 187 2.98 -8.70 -24.38
CA PHE A 187 2.78 -8.13 -23.06
C PHE A 187 1.88 -9.01 -22.20
N LYS A 188 2.27 -9.22 -20.95
CA LYS A 188 1.49 -9.94 -19.95
C LYS A 188 1.23 -9.03 -18.75
N GLU A 189 -0.04 -8.64 -18.56
CA GLU A 189 -0.46 -7.86 -17.40
C GLU A 189 -0.72 -8.80 -16.21
N LEU A 190 -0.08 -8.52 -15.08
CA LEU A 190 -0.14 -9.31 -13.86
C LEU A 190 -0.33 -8.41 -12.64
N GLU A 191 -0.95 -8.94 -11.59
CA GLU A 191 -0.95 -8.28 -10.28
C GLU A 191 0.50 -7.99 -9.85
N ALA A 192 0.76 -6.76 -9.37
CA ALA A 192 2.11 -6.27 -9.07
C ALA A 192 2.90 -7.22 -8.16
N ALA A 193 2.24 -7.77 -7.12
CA ALA A 193 2.83 -8.75 -6.19
C ALA A 193 3.28 -10.07 -6.86
N THR A 194 2.72 -10.40 -8.02
CA THR A 194 3.03 -11.66 -8.73
C THR A 194 4.08 -11.50 -9.82
N VAL A 195 4.33 -10.25 -10.29
CA VAL A 195 5.25 -9.96 -11.39
C VAL A 195 6.66 -10.51 -11.16
N PRO A 196 7.29 -10.43 -9.96
CA PRO A 196 8.64 -10.97 -9.76
C PRO A 196 8.75 -12.47 -10.02
N ARG A 197 7.70 -13.23 -9.70
CA ARG A 197 7.66 -14.70 -9.92
C ARG A 197 7.61 -15.03 -11.41
N ALA A 198 6.97 -14.16 -12.20
CA ALA A 198 6.86 -14.35 -13.64
C ALA A 198 8.20 -14.27 -14.38
N LEU A 199 9.28 -13.72 -13.76
CA LEU A 199 10.63 -13.67 -14.35
C LEU A 199 11.20 -15.05 -14.74
N ASN A 200 10.64 -16.14 -14.23
CA ASN A 200 11.03 -17.48 -14.65
C ASN A 200 10.43 -17.86 -16.03
N ASP A 201 9.28 -17.29 -16.34
CA ASP A 201 8.46 -17.69 -17.50
C ASP A 201 8.55 -16.67 -18.64
N VAL A 202 8.69 -15.36 -18.32
CA VAL A 202 8.79 -14.27 -19.32
C VAL A 202 10.26 -13.93 -19.64
N ASP A 203 10.47 -13.08 -20.62
CA ASP A 203 11.81 -12.64 -21.01
C ASP A 203 12.28 -11.42 -20.21
N ALA A 204 11.35 -10.54 -19.84
CA ALA A 204 11.60 -9.42 -18.94
C ALA A 204 10.33 -9.05 -18.16
N ALA A 205 10.47 -8.30 -17.08
CA ALA A 205 9.35 -7.82 -16.29
C ALA A 205 9.63 -6.45 -15.69
N VAL A 206 8.64 -5.57 -15.70
CA VAL A 206 8.70 -4.29 -14.97
C VAL A 206 8.14 -4.52 -13.58
N ILE A 207 8.97 -4.29 -12.56
CA ILE A 207 8.69 -4.65 -11.16
C ILE A 207 8.80 -3.41 -10.29
N ASN A 208 7.82 -3.21 -9.39
CA ASN A 208 7.84 -2.18 -8.35
C ASN A 208 8.99 -2.40 -7.38
N GLY A 209 9.57 -1.31 -6.85
CA GLY A 209 10.80 -1.34 -6.05
C GLY A 209 10.72 -2.27 -4.84
N ASN A 210 9.66 -2.17 -4.02
CA ASN A 210 9.46 -3.05 -2.88
C ASN A 210 9.42 -4.53 -3.27
N TYR A 211 8.68 -4.90 -4.32
CA TYR A 211 8.60 -6.30 -4.78
C TYR A 211 9.90 -6.79 -5.43
N ALA A 212 10.69 -5.88 -6.02
CA ALA A 212 12.02 -6.22 -6.49
C ALA A 212 12.95 -6.58 -5.31
N ILE A 213 12.95 -5.76 -4.26
CA ILE A 213 13.75 -5.99 -3.05
C ILE A 213 13.31 -7.28 -2.34
N GLU A 214 12.00 -7.51 -2.16
CA GLU A 214 11.46 -8.77 -1.60
C GLU A 214 11.91 -9.99 -2.40
N ALA A 215 11.98 -9.87 -3.73
CA ALA A 215 12.50 -10.91 -4.62
C ALA A 215 14.04 -10.99 -4.64
N LYS A 216 14.74 -10.23 -3.78
CA LYS A 216 16.21 -10.17 -3.70
C LYS A 216 16.88 -9.67 -4.98
N LEU A 217 16.19 -8.84 -5.75
CA LEU A 217 16.74 -8.08 -6.86
C LEU A 217 17.27 -6.75 -6.33
N SER A 218 18.47 -6.36 -6.77
CA SER A 218 19.02 -5.03 -6.50
C SER A 218 18.66 -4.09 -7.65
N PRO A 219 17.79 -3.08 -7.44
CA PRO A 219 17.41 -2.15 -8.50
C PRO A 219 18.62 -1.53 -9.21
N ALA A 220 19.67 -1.17 -8.48
CA ALA A 220 20.84 -0.55 -9.04
C ALA A 220 21.75 -1.50 -9.85
N LYS A 221 21.70 -2.81 -9.57
CA LYS A 221 22.62 -3.79 -10.19
C LYS A 221 21.94 -4.69 -11.22
N ASP A 222 20.69 -5.08 -10.95
CA ASP A 222 19.99 -6.12 -11.70
C ASP A 222 18.99 -5.54 -12.71
N ALA A 223 18.63 -4.24 -12.59
CA ALA A 223 17.71 -3.62 -13.53
C ALA A 223 18.38 -3.37 -14.89
N LEU A 224 17.74 -3.80 -15.97
CA LEU A 224 18.11 -3.46 -17.35
C LEU A 224 17.79 -2.00 -17.68
N ALA A 225 16.76 -1.45 -17.03
CA ALA A 225 16.38 -0.04 -17.02
C ALA A 225 15.77 0.30 -15.67
N LEU A 226 16.08 1.49 -15.16
CA LEU A 226 15.59 2.00 -13.88
C LEU A 226 15.07 3.41 -14.05
N GLU A 227 13.97 3.76 -13.40
CA GLU A 227 13.50 5.14 -13.33
C GLU A 227 14.53 6.04 -12.66
N LYS A 228 14.54 7.31 -13.09
CA LYS A 228 15.31 8.34 -12.39
C LYS A 228 14.56 8.77 -11.13
N ALA A 229 15.29 8.99 -10.05
CA ALA A 229 14.70 9.49 -8.80
C ALA A 229 14.38 10.99 -8.89
N GLU A 230 15.18 11.77 -9.62
CA GLU A 230 15.00 13.22 -9.76
C GLU A 230 13.70 13.55 -10.51
N GLY A 231 12.87 14.41 -9.90
CA GLY A 231 11.58 14.81 -10.47
C GLY A 231 10.51 13.71 -10.52
N ASN A 232 10.74 12.58 -9.87
CA ASN A 232 9.84 11.44 -9.88
C ASN A 232 8.63 11.70 -8.96
N PRO A 233 7.37 11.61 -9.47
CA PRO A 233 6.17 11.95 -8.70
C PRO A 233 5.66 10.80 -7.82
N TYR A 234 6.35 9.67 -7.76
CA TYR A 234 5.88 8.45 -7.11
C TYR A 234 6.46 8.25 -5.70
N ALA A 235 6.72 9.35 -4.97
CA ALA A 235 7.09 9.26 -3.57
C ALA A 235 6.00 8.54 -2.75
N ASN A 236 6.43 7.65 -1.88
CA ASN A 236 5.57 6.93 -0.95
C ASN A 236 5.36 7.74 0.33
N PHE A 237 4.16 7.68 0.89
CA PHE A 237 3.73 8.55 1.98
C PHE A 237 2.93 7.81 3.05
N LEU A 238 2.87 8.40 4.24
CA LEU A 238 1.90 8.06 5.27
C LEU A 238 0.52 8.58 4.86
N ALA A 239 -0.51 7.74 4.97
CA ALA A 239 -1.89 8.09 4.66
C ALA A 239 -2.87 7.66 5.75
N VAL A 240 -3.98 8.38 5.88
CA VAL A 240 -5.04 8.16 6.87
C VAL A 240 -6.42 8.36 6.24
N ARG A 241 -7.49 8.00 6.95
CA ARG A 241 -8.85 8.45 6.58
C ARG A 241 -8.94 9.97 6.64
N LYS A 242 -9.72 10.54 5.76
CA LYS A 242 -10.04 11.98 5.81
C LYS A 242 -10.69 12.33 7.14
N GLY A 243 -10.12 13.29 7.83
CA GLY A 243 -10.51 13.75 9.17
C GLY A 243 -9.56 13.29 10.28
N ASP A 244 -8.75 12.27 10.03
CA ASP A 244 -7.78 11.73 11.00
C ASP A 244 -6.39 12.39 10.83
N GLU A 245 -6.20 13.31 9.88
CA GLU A 245 -4.92 13.96 9.59
C GLU A 245 -4.34 14.73 10.80
N LYS A 246 -5.23 15.19 11.68
CA LYS A 246 -4.85 15.95 12.88
C LYS A 246 -4.76 15.11 14.15
N ASP A 247 -4.88 13.78 14.06
CA ASP A 247 -4.61 12.89 15.19
C ASP A 247 -3.16 13.13 15.67
N ALA A 248 -3.00 13.41 16.96
CA ALA A 248 -1.69 13.71 17.53
C ALA A 248 -0.68 12.56 17.36
N ARG A 249 -1.14 11.30 17.35
CA ARG A 249 -0.31 10.12 17.09
C ARG A 249 0.17 10.09 15.63
N VAL A 250 -0.73 10.45 14.69
CA VAL A 250 -0.42 10.53 13.25
C VAL A 250 0.59 11.63 12.98
N GLN A 251 0.38 12.82 13.55
CA GLN A 251 1.31 13.94 13.38
C GLN A 251 2.69 13.64 13.96
N LYS A 252 2.73 12.98 15.12
CA LYS A 252 3.98 12.54 15.72
C LYS A 252 4.70 11.51 14.86
N LEU A 253 4.00 10.51 14.29
CA LEU A 253 4.61 9.56 13.37
C LEU A 253 5.12 10.27 12.10
N ALA A 254 4.37 11.24 11.57
CA ALA A 254 4.79 12.01 10.40
C ALA A 254 6.09 12.79 10.65
N GLU A 255 6.24 13.41 11.83
CA GLU A 255 7.48 14.07 12.24
C GLU A 255 8.65 13.07 12.34
N LEU A 256 8.43 11.93 12.98
CA LEU A 256 9.46 10.88 13.12
C LEU A 256 9.88 10.31 11.78
N LEU A 257 8.95 10.05 10.86
CA LEU A 257 9.25 9.55 9.52
C LEU A 257 10.07 10.53 8.67
N ASN A 258 10.01 11.83 8.97
CA ASN A 258 10.80 12.86 8.30
C ASN A 258 12.00 13.35 9.15
N SER A 259 12.40 12.58 10.17
CA SER A 259 13.54 12.91 11.02
C SER A 259 14.88 12.65 10.32
N PRO A 260 15.96 13.33 10.77
CA PRO A 260 17.33 13.06 10.31
C PRO A 260 17.74 11.61 10.54
N GLU A 261 17.25 10.98 11.61
CA GLU A 261 17.54 9.58 11.96
C GLU A 261 16.97 8.61 10.92
N VAL A 262 15.72 8.83 10.49
CA VAL A 262 15.09 8.02 9.43
C VAL A 262 15.78 8.26 8.10
N LYS A 263 16.15 9.50 7.77
CA LYS A 263 16.94 9.80 6.58
C LYS A 263 18.22 8.99 6.56
N LYS A 264 18.97 9.06 7.66
CA LYS A 264 20.22 8.31 7.80
C LYS A 264 20.01 6.80 7.71
N TYR A 265 18.94 6.27 8.33
CA TYR A 265 18.61 4.86 8.24
C TYR A 265 18.39 4.42 6.78
N ILE A 266 17.62 5.19 6.00
CA ILE A 266 17.37 4.91 4.58
C ILE A 266 18.70 4.93 3.80
N GLU A 267 19.52 5.96 3.96
CA GLU A 267 20.78 6.12 3.26
C GLU A 267 21.82 5.03 3.62
N ASP A 268 21.85 4.61 4.88
CA ASP A 268 22.78 3.57 5.34
C ASP A 268 22.34 2.16 4.93
N THR A 269 21.02 1.92 4.86
CA THR A 269 20.44 0.61 4.52
C THR A 269 20.41 0.38 3.02
N TYR A 270 20.03 1.40 2.25
CA TYR A 270 19.82 1.31 0.79
C TYR A 270 20.89 2.11 0.02
N LYS A 271 22.17 1.83 0.32
CA LYS A 271 23.34 2.52 -0.26
C LYS A 271 23.43 2.45 -1.78
N ASP A 272 22.75 1.48 -2.37
CA ASP A 272 22.71 1.30 -3.83
C ASP A 272 21.68 2.22 -4.52
N GLY A 273 20.97 3.06 -3.77
CA GLY A 273 19.95 3.96 -4.33
C GLY A 273 18.65 3.26 -4.71
N SER A 274 18.44 2.01 -4.30
CA SER A 274 17.17 1.29 -4.50
C SER A 274 16.00 1.99 -3.79
N ILE A 275 16.29 2.67 -2.68
CA ILE A 275 15.36 3.51 -1.92
C ILE A 275 16.03 4.86 -1.67
N VAL A 276 15.29 5.93 -1.94
CA VAL A 276 15.78 7.30 -1.76
C VAL A 276 14.84 8.07 -0.85
N SER A 277 15.36 8.79 0.13
CA SER A 277 14.53 9.66 0.96
C SER A 277 13.86 10.77 0.12
N ALA A 278 12.55 10.98 0.34
CA ALA A 278 11.73 11.92 -0.44
C ALA A 278 10.83 12.74 0.49
N PHE A 279 11.41 13.27 1.56
CA PHE A 279 10.69 13.94 2.65
C PHE A 279 9.93 15.19 2.21
N GLY A 280 8.87 15.50 2.93
CA GLY A 280 8.11 16.74 2.80
C GLY A 280 6.62 16.53 2.49
N ALA A 281 5.96 17.64 2.15
CA ALA A 281 4.53 17.64 1.84
C ALA A 281 4.22 16.85 0.57
N VAL A 282 3.10 16.14 0.58
CA VAL A 282 2.57 15.46 -0.62
C VAL A 282 1.91 16.51 -1.51
N LYS A 283 2.36 16.62 -2.76
CA LYS A 283 1.87 17.58 -3.77
C LYS A 283 0.75 17.01 -4.62
#